data_2ca1a3cfb972afd60fd7248e645c1142
#
_entry.id   2ca1a3cfb972afd60fd7248e645c1142
#
_cell.length_a   1.000
_cell.length_b   1.000
_cell.length_c   1.000
_cell.angle_alpha   90.00
_cell.angle_beta   90.00
_cell.angle_gamma   90.00
#
_symmetry.space_group_name_H-M   'P 1'
#
loop_
_entity.id
_entity.type
_entity.pdbx_description
1 polymer ?
#
loop_
_entity_poly.entity_id
_entity_poly.type
_entity_poly.pdbx_seq_one_letter_code
_entity_poly.pdbx_strand_id
1 'polypeptide(L)'
;LVPWVFAKWLQDKFDVNLYFQLTDDEKFYSKTNLTLEETNKFAYENALDFIALGFNPEKTKIIINTKNIQTLYPIAAQVAKKINFSNTKATFGFTNETNIGMIFYTSLQSAPCFIEDKPVLIPLGVDQDPHFRLTRDIAQKIGKQKPALIHNIMIPALTGPGGKMSASDEKGTIYTTDTPDIVKKKINKFAFSGGQPDIEQHRKLGGNPDIDVSYQYLRIFFEPDDNKLKKIYEDYKSGKLLSGELKAILIEKINEFLKIHQEKREKAKQQIEQFLLKNK
;
A
#
# COMPACT_ATOMS: atom_id res chain seq x y z
N LEU A 1 -2.82 2.54 2.45
CA LEU A 1 -4.11 1.95 2.88
C LEU A 1 -4.93 1.34 1.75
N VAL A 2 -5.04 1.96 0.55
CA VAL A 2 -5.96 1.51 -0.51
C VAL A 2 -5.80 0.04 -0.91
N PRO A 3 -4.59 -0.51 -1.14
CA PRO A 3 -4.45 -1.95 -1.38
C PRO A 3 -4.94 -2.81 -0.22
N TRP A 4 -4.83 -2.31 1.02
CA TRP A 4 -5.29 -3.05 2.20
C TRP A 4 -6.81 -3.05 2.33
N VAL A 5 -7.48 -1.96 1.94
CA VAL A 5 -8.96 -1.93 1.86
C VAL A 5 -9.46 -2.92 0.82
N PHE A 6 -8.77 -3.04 -0.31
CA PHE A 6 -9.09 -4.06 -1.31
C PHE A 6 -8.88 -5.48 -0.77
N ALA A 7 -7.78 -5.73 -0.05
CA ALA A 7 -7.55 -7.02 0.61
C ALA A 7 -8.62 -7.34 1.67
N LYS A 8 -9.09 -6.31 2.41
CA LYS A 8 -10.21 -6.44 3.35
C LYS A 8 -11.50 -6.83 2.64
N TRP A 9 -11.82 -6.18 1.54
CA TRP A 9 -12.98 -6.52 0.72
C TRP A 9 -12.93 -7.96 0.20
N LEU A 10 -11.75 -8.42 -0.25
CA LEU A 10 -11.55 -9.81 -0.67
C LEU A 10 -11.77 -10.78 0.50
N GLN A 11 -11.23 -10.48 1.68
CA GLN A 11 -11.45 -11.31 2.86
C GLN A 11 -12.93 -11.44 3.20
N ASP A 12 -13.68 -10.34 3.20
CA ASP A 12 -15.11 -10.32 3.54
C ASP A 12 -15.97 -11.04 2.50
N LYS A 13 -15.63 -10.89 1.21
CA LYS A 13 -16.39 -11.49 0.11
C LYS A 13 -16.19 -13.00 0.01
N PHE A 14 -14.97 -13.47 0.22
CA PHE A 14 -14.58 -14.86 -0.01
C PHE A 14 -14.38 -15.64 1.30
N ASP A 15 -14.50 -14.98 2.43
CA ASP A 15 -14.33 -15.56 3.77
C ASP A 15 -13.02 -16.33 3.95
N VAL A 16 -11.91 -15.78 3.45
CA VAL A 16 -10.61 -16.43 3.36
C VAL A 16 -9.64 -15.99 4.46
N ASN A 17 -8.65 -16.86 4.73
CA ASN A 17 -7.50 -16.49 5.56
C ASN A 17 -6.62 -15.47 4.84
N LEU A 18 -6.05 -14.55 5.63
CA LEU A 18 -5.14 -13.52 5.13
C LEU A 18 -3.85 -13.51 5.95
N TYR A 19 -2.73 -13.50 5.24
CA TYR A 19 -1.40 -13.27 5.79
C TYR A 19 -0.90 -11.91 5.34
N PHE A 20 -0.63 -11.03 6.29
CA PHE A 20 -0.12 -9.69 6.03
C PHE A 20 1.34 -9.60 6.48
N GLN A 21 2.25 -9.46 5.52
CA GLN A 21 3.69 -9.43 5.77
C GLN A 21 4.19 -8.01 5.97
N LEU A 22 4.89 -7.78 7.06
CA LEU A 22 5.62 -6.56 7.37
C LEU A 22 7.13 -6.85 7.30
N THR A 23 7.78 -6.21 6.34
CA THR A 23 9.16 -6.46 5.96
C THR A 23 10.11 -5.48 6.67
N ASP A 24 10.21 -5.62 7.99
CA ASP A 24 11.06 -4.81 8.85
C ASP A 24 12.55 -4.97 8.53
N ASP A 25 12.96 -6.15 8.10
CA ASP A 25 14.31 -6.48 7.64
C ASP A 25 14.67 -5.81 6.30
N GLU A 26 13.74 -5.72 5.34
CA GLU A 26 13.99 -5.03 4.06
C GLU A 26 14.33 -3.56 4.28
N LYS A 27 13.59 -2.88 5.15
CA LYS A 27 13.86 -1.48 5.48
C LYS A 27 15.23 -1.30 6.13
N PHE A 28 15.60 -2.22 7.02
CA PHE A 28 16.90 -2.23 7.63
C PHE A 28 18.04 -2.43 6.60
N TYR A 29 17.88 -3.38 5.67
CA TYR A 29 18.90 -3.61 4.64
C TYR A 29 19.00 -2.49 3.62
N SER A 30 17.91 -1.83 3.28
CA SER A 30 17.84 -0.80 2.24
C SER A 30 18.23 0.60 2.74
N LYS A 31 18.21 0.86 4.06
CA LYS A 31 18.44 2.16 4.68
C LYS A 31 19.62 2.11 5.65
N THR A 32 20.75 2.70 5.28
CA THR A 32 21.97 2.67 6.08
C THR A 32 21.89 3.37 7.43
N ASN A 33 20.92 4.26 7.61
CA ASN A 33 20.74 5.07 8.81
C ASN A 33 19.66 4.53 9.77
N LEU A 34 19.05 3.39 9.48
CA LEU A 34 18.02 2.78 10.35
C LEU A 34 18.59 1.60 11.11
N THR A 35 18.19 1.49 12.37
CA THR A 35 18.43 0.32 13.21
C THR A 35 17.31 -0.70 13.05
N LEU A 36 17.58 -1.95 13.42
CA LEU A 36 16.57 -3.01 13.41
C LEU A 36 15.41 -2.72 14.40
N GLU A 37 15.73 -2.03 15.51
CA GLU A 37 14.71 -1.62 16.48
C GLU A 37 13.75 -0.58 15.89
N GLU A 38 14.27 0.41 15.16
CA GLU A 38 13.45 1.42 14.50
C GLU A 38 12.55 0.83 13.42
N THR A 39 13.09 -0.06 12.58
CA THR A 39 12.27 -0.73 11.55
C THR A 39 11.21 -1.63 12.14
N ASN A 40 11.46 -2.25 13.29
CA ASN A 40 10.48 -3.03 14.05
C ASN A 40 9.36 -2.13 14.61
N LYS A 41 9.69 -0.93 15.11
CA LYS A 41 8.69 0.08 15.52
C LYS A 41 7.80 0.49 14.34
N PHE A 42 8.39 0.75 13.16
CA PHE A 42 7.61 1.06 11.97
C PHE A 42 6.69 -0.08 11.54
N ALA A 43 7.14 -1.31 11.64
CA ALA A 43 6.31 -2.48 11.38
C ALA A 43 5.10 -2.54 12.34
N TYR A 44 5.36 -2.30 13.63
CA TYR A 44 4.30 -2.24 14.65
C TYR A 44 3.27 -1.13 14.33
N GLU A 45 3.71 0.08 14.01
CA GLU A 45 2.84 1.20 13.65
C GLU A 45 1.99 0.89 12.39
N ASN A 46 2.58 0.25 11.37
CA ASN A 46 1.85 -0.21 10.20
C ASN A 46 0.83 -1.30 10.52
N ALA A 47 1.14 -2.18 11.49
CA ALA A 47 0.20 -3.20 11.95
C ALA A 47 -1.06 -2.55 12.58
N LEU A 48 -0.91 -1.48 13.34
CA LEU A 48 -2.05 -0.75 13.92
C LEU A 48 -2.95 -0.17 12.83
N ASP A 49 -2.37 0.43 11.79
CA ASP A 49 -3.12 0.96 10.64
C ASP A 49 -3.87 -0.14 9.89
N PHE A 50 -3.24 -1.31 9.74
CA PHE A 50 -3.86 -2.47 9.12
C PHE A 50 -5.05 -2.98 9.94
N ILE A 51 -4.88 -3.16 11.25
CA ILE A 51 -5.93 -3.64 12.16
C ILE A 51 -7.10 -2.64 12.21
N ALA A 52 -6.82 -1.34 12.17
CA ALA A 52 -7.83 -0.28 12.16
C ALA A 52 -8.80 -0.35 10.96
N LEU A 53 -8.42 -1.03 9.88
CA LEU A 53 -9.33 -1.30 8.76
C LEU A 53 -10.39 -2.35 9.07
N GLY A 54 -10.29 -3.06 10.20
CA GLY A 54 -11.34 -3.95 10.69
C GLY A 54 -11.26 -5.37 10.14
N PHE A 55 -10.05 -5.89 9.89
CA PHE A 55 -9.85 -7.29 9.53
C PHE A 55 -10.30 -8.25 10.64
N ASN A 56 -10.70 -9.46 10.25
CA ASN A 56 -11.08 -10.51 11.21
C ASN A 56 -9.83 -11.14 11.86
N PRO A 57 -9.62 -11.02 13.20
CA PRO A 57 -8.45 -11.56 13.87
C PRO A 57 -8.32 -13.10 13.82
N GLU A 58 -9.45 -13.81 13.69
CA GLU A 58 -9.44 -15.28 13.57
C GLU A 58 -8.88 -15.74 12.21
N LYS A 59 -9.09 -14.94 11.16
CA LYS A 59 -8.71 -15.24 9.78
C LYS A 59 -7.50 -14.44 9.29
N THR A 60 -6.97 -13.53 10.10
CA THR A 60 -5.86 -12.67 9.71
C THR A 60 -4.65 -12.90 10.58
N LYS A 61 -3.49 -13.11 9.97
CA LYS A 61 -2.21 -13.20 10.67
C LYS A 61 -1.23 -12.18 10.10
N ILE A 62 -0.70 -11.35 11.00
CA ILE A 62 0.36 -10.38 10.70
C ILE A 62 1.70 -11.06 10.94
N ILE A 63 2.52 -11.08 9.91
CA ILE A 63 3.88 -11.59 9.92
C ILE A 63 4.83 -10.39 10.02
N ILE A 64 5.68 -10.36 11.02
CA ILE A 64 6.82 -9.44 11.11
C ILE A 64 8.05 -10.30 10.84
N ASN A 65 8.79 -10.04 9.77
CA ASN A 65 9.83 -10.94 9.27
C ASN A 65 10.83 -11.35 10.35
N THR A 66 11.39 -10.39 11.08
CA THR A 66 12.38 -10.68 12.14
C THR A 66 11.78 -11.45 13.32
N LYS A 67 10.52 -11.23 13.66
CA LYS A 67 9.83 -11.93 14.75
C LYS A 67 9.40 -13.35 14.36
N ASN A 68 9.07 -13.55 13.09
CA ASN A 68 8.56 -14.81 12.57
C ASN A 68 9.61 -15.60 11.77
N ILE A 69 10.90 -15.30 11.98
CA ILE A 69 11.98 -15.91 11.20
C ILE A 69 12.01 -17.45 11.33
N GLN A 70 11.61 -17.99 12.47
CA GLN A 70 11.54 -19.45 12.66
C GLN A 70 10.56 -20.10 11.68
N THR A 71 9.42 -19.47 11.42
CA THR A 71 8.41 -19.96 10.46
C THR A 71 8.85 -19.71 9.02
N LEU A 72 9.46 -18.56 8.74
CA LEU A 72 9.78 -18.13 7.38
C LEU A 72 11.08 -18.74 6.85
N TYR A 73 12.11 -18.89 7.71
CA TYR A 73 13.46 -19.29 7.28
C TYR A 73 13.52 -20.64 6.56
N PRO A 74 12.87 -21.72 7.03
CA PRO A 74 12.91 -23.00 6.33
C PRO A 74 12.35 -22.93 4.91
N ILE A 75 11.31 -22.10 4.70
CA ILE A 75 10.70 -21.89 3.39
C ILE A 75 11.61 -21.00 2.53
N ALA A 76 12.09 -19.90 3.08
CA ALA A 76 13.00 -18.99 2.39
C ALA A 76 14.29 -19.70 1.94
N ALA A 77 14.83 -20.61 2.75
CA ALA A 77 16.00 -21.40 2.38
C ALA A 77 15.73 -22.34 1.19
N GLN A 78 14.54 -22.96 1.13
CA GLN A 78 14.12 -23.76 -0.05
C GLN A 78 13.99 -22.89 -1.30
N VAL A 79 13.42 -21.70 -1.17
CA VAL A 79 13.31 -20.72 -2.25
C VAL A 79 14.70 -20.26 -2.70
N ALA A 80 15.56 -19.84 -1.76
CA ALA A 80 16.93 -19.37 -2.03
C ALA A 80 17.77 -20.41 -2.78
N LYS A 81 17.61 -21.72 -2.45
CA LYS A 81 18.30 -22.82 -3.16
C LYS A 81 17.92 -22.91 -4.64
N LYS A 82 16.79 -22.33 -5.06
CA LYS A 82 16.29 -22.38 -6.46
C LYS A 82 16.50 -21.09 -7.24
N ILE A 83 17.06 -20.07 -6.61
CA ILE A 83 17.36 -18.76 -7.20
C ILE A 83 18.88 -18.58 -7.19
N ASN A 84 19.45 -18.02 -8.24
CA ASN A 84 20.84 -17.64 -8.28
C ASN A 84 21.01 -16.12 -8.32
N PHE A 85 22.23 -15.63 -8.05
CA PHE A 85 22.53 -14.21 -8.03
C PHE A 85 22.22 -13.52 -9.37
N SER A 86 22.49 -14.18 -10.50
CA SER A 86 22.21 -13.60 -11.82
C SER A 86 20.73 -13.35 -12.03
N ASN A 87 19.86 -14.26 -11.57
CA ASN A 87 18.41 -14.07 -11.62
C ASN A 87 17.97 -12.87 -10.76
N THR A 88 18.43 -12.78 -9.51
CA THR A 88 18.08 -11.67 -8.61
C THR A 88 18.62 -10.34 -9.13
N LYS A 89 19.86 -10.32 -9.62
CA LYS A 89 20.48 -9.15 -10.23
C LYS A 89 19.67 -8.63 -11.41
N ALA A 90 19.29 -9.50 -12.34
CA ALA A 90 18.50 -9.13 -13.51
C ALA A 90 17.08 -8.66 -13.15
N THR A 91 16.45 -9.31 -12.16
CA THR A 91 15.07 -9.02 -11.76
C THR A 91 14.93 -7.73 -10.94
N PHE A 92 15.88 -7.46 -10.04
CA PHE A 92 15.78 -6.36 -9.07
C PHE A 92 16.79 -5.22 -9.31
N GLY A 93 17.62 -5.32 -10.35
CA GLY A 93 18.63 -4.31 -10.64
C GLY A 93 19.78 -4.29 -9.63
N PHE A 94 20.03 -5.41 -8.91
CA PHE A 94 21.12 -5.48 -7.95
C PHE A 94 22.47 -5.31 -8.63
N THR A 95 23.41 -4.74 -7.87
CA THR A 95 24.80 -4.55 -8.29
C THR A 95 25.73 -5.42 -7.44
N ASN A 96 27.02 -5.39 -7.73
CA ASN A 96 28.01 -6.09 -6.90
C ASN A 96 28.14 -5.47 -5.49
N GLU A 97 27.66 -4.23 -5.32
CA GLU A 97 27.65 -3.50 -4.03
C GLU A 97 26.39 -3.80 -3.21
N THR A 98 25.42 -4.56 -3.75
CA THR A 98 24.21 -4.91 -3.03
C THR A 98 24.54 -5.85 -1.87
N ASN A 99 24.14 -5.48 -0.65
CA ASN A 99 24.42 -6.31 0.52
C ASN A 99 23.68 -7.65 0.48
N ILE A 100 24.26 -8.65 1.17
CA ILE A 100 23.74 -10.03 1.19
C ILE A 100 22.33 -10.09 1.76
N GLY A 101 22.01 -9.23 2.74
CA GLY A 101 20.65 -9.14 3.31
C GLY A 101 19.59 -8.86 2.28
N MET A 102 19.79 -7.85 1.42
CA MET A 102 18.89 -7.54 0.31
C MET A 102 18.75 -8.68 -0.68
N ILE A 103 19.85 -9.37 -0.98
CA ILE A 103 19.82 -10.52 -1.89
C ILE A 103 18.98 -11.66 -1.31
N PHE A 104 19.18 -12.01 -0.03
CA PHE A 104 18.44 -13.06 0.65
C PHE A 104 16.98 -12.70 0.89
N TYR A 105 16.69 -11.42 1.14
CA TYR A 105 15.35 -10.89 1.35
C TYR A 105 14.38 -11.28 0.22
N THR A 106 14.84 -11.35 -1.02
CA THR A 106 13.99 -11.79 -2.16
C THR A 106 13.36 -13.16 -1.95
N SER A 107 14.08 -14.05 -1.25
CA SER A 107 13.57 -15.38 -0.89
C SER A 107 12.63 -15.31 0.32
N LEU A 108 12.93 -14.43 1.26
CA LEU A 108 12.12 -14.27 2.47
C LEU A 108 10.75 -13.64 2.15
N GLN A 109 10.69 -12.69 1.22
CA GLN A 109 9.44 -12.10 0.77
C GLN A 109 8.52 -13.12 0.09
N SER A 110 9.07 -14.14 -0.54
CA SER A 110 8.29 -15.22 -1.16
C SER A 110 7.72 -16.23 -0.14
N ALA A 111 8.32 -16.33 1.04
CA ALA A 111 8.03 -17.40 2.00
C ALA A 111 6.56 -17.45 2.47
N PRO A 112 5.87 -16.32 2.74
CA PRO A 112 4.46 -16.35 3.15
C PRO A 112 3.53 -17.03 2.14
N CYS A 113 3.86 -17.03 0.86
CA CYS A 113 3.08 -17.71 -0.18
C CYS A 113 3.03 -19.23 0.01
N PHE A 114 3.89 -19.79 0.83
CA PHE A 114 4.10 -21.24 0.97
C PHE A 114 3.95 -21.74 2.41
N ILE A 115 3.47 -20.92 3.35
CA ILE A 115 3.23 -21.30 4.74
C ILE A 115 2.17 -22.41 4.82
N GLU A 116 1.09 -22.25 4.06
CA GLU A 116 0.04 -23.26 3.94
C GLU A 116 0.12 -23.93 2.55
N ASP A 117 -0.31 -25.17 2.49
CA ASP A 117 -0.42 -25.90 1.20
C ASP A 117 -1.80 -25.67 0.57
N LYS A 118 -2.07 -24.42 0.23
CA LYS A 118 -3.34 -23.95 -0.33
C LYS A 118 -3.11 -23.00 -1.50
N PRO A 119 -4.09 -22.82 -2.40
CA PRO A 119 -4.05 -21.75 -3.39
C PRO A 119 -3.91 -20.38 -2.72
N VAL A 120 -3.01 -19.56 -3.24
CA VAL A 120 -2.74 -18.21 -2.71
C VAL A 120 -3.05 -17.17 -3.78
N LEU A 121 -3.76 -16.11 -3.39
CA LEU A 121 -4.00 -14.92 -4.19
C LEU A 121 -3.28 -13.74 -3.54
N ILE A 122 -2.51 -13.00 -4.34
CA ILE A 122 -1.70 -11.87 -3.87
C ILE A 122 -2.18 -10.59 -4.56
N PRO A 123 -2.92 -9.72 -3.86
CA PRO A 123 -3.15 -8.35 -4.30
C PRO A 123 -1.85 -7.55 -4.12
N LEU A 124 -1.34 -6.95 -5.19
CA LEU A 124 -0.06 -6.24 -5.15
C LEU A 124 -0.06 -4.99 -6.03
N GLY A 125 0.79 -4.01 -5.70
CA GLY A 125 1.13 -2.95 -6.63
C GLY A 125 2.01 -3.47 -7.76
N VAL A 126 1.89 -2.89 -8.93
CA VAL A 126 2.63 -3.34 -10.12
C VAL A 126 4.16 -3.33 -9.92
N ASP A 127 4.66 -2.49 -9.03
CA ASP A 127 6.08 -2.41 -8.66
C ASP A 127 6.58 -3.65 -7.89
N GLN A 128 5.69 -4.45 -7.32
CA GLN A 128 6.01 -5.70 -6.64
C GLN A 128 5.95 -6.92 -7.58
N ASP A 129 5.54 -6.74 -8.82
CA ASP A 129 5.41 -7.83 -9.81
C ASP A 129 6.71 -8.64 -10.00
N PRO A 130 7.92 -8.04 -10.07
CA PRO A 130 9.16 -8.80 -10.22
C PRO A 130 9.38 -9.85 -9.13
N HIS A 131 9.08 -9.52 -7.85
CA HIS A 131 9.18 -10.47 -6.74
C HIS A 131 8.26 -11.68 -6.93
N PHE A 132 7.01 -11.42 -7.28
CA PHE A 132 6.02 -12.49 -7.36
C PHE A 132 6.05 -13.25 -8.67
N ARG A 133 6.60 -12.69 -9.75
CA ARG A 133 6.99 -13.49 -10.96
C ARG A 133 8.06 -14.51 -10.58
N LEU A 134 9.13 -14.07 -9.92
CA LEU A 134 10.17 -14.97 -9.46
C LEU A 134 9.60 -16.05 -8.52
N THR A 135 8.75 -15.67 -7.57
CA THR A 135 8.03 -16.59 -6.69
C THR A 135 7.24 -17.64 -7.46
N ARG A 136 6.52 -17.24 -8.51
CA ARG A 136 5.74 -18.14 -9.38
C ARG A 136 6.63 -19.10 -10.16
N ASP A 137 7.78 -18.63 -10.66
CA ASP A 137 8.72 -19.45 -11.45
C ASP A 137 9.39 -20.54 -10.62
N ILE A 138 9.55 -20.33 -9.32
CA ILE A 138 10.16 -21.31 -8.42
C ILE A 138 9.15 -22.19 -7.69
N ALA A 139 7.88 -21.81 -7.61
CA ALA A 139 6.86 -22.55 -6.86
C ALA A 139 6.85 -24.05 -7.17
N GLN A 140 6.78 -24.40 -8.46
CA GLN A 140 6.80 -25.80 -8.89
C GLN A 140 8.12 -26.51 -8.57
N LYS A 141 9.26 -25.78 -8.58
CA LYS A 141 10.58 -26.34 -8.28
C LYS A 141 10.77 -26.72 -6.80
N ILE A 142 9.89 -26.21 -5.94
CA ILE A 142 9.83 -26.53 -4.51
C ILE A 142 8.57 -27.34 -4.15
N GLY A 143 7.87 -27.88 -5.15
CA GLY A 143 6.68 -28.72 -4.95
C GLY A 143 5.43 -27.97 -4.48
N LYS A 144 5.33 -26.65 -4.76
CA LYS A 144 4.22 -25.78 -4.37
C LYS A 144 3.42 -25.26 -5.54
N GLN A 145 2.17 -24.86 -5.28
CA GLN A 145 1.31 -24.23 -6.27
C GLN A 145 1.78 -22.79 -6.57
N LYS A 146 1.63 -22.38 -7.83
CA LYS A 146 1.91 -21.00 -8.23
C LYS A 146 0.86 -20.06 -7.64
N PRO A 147 1.23 -19.00 -6.89
CA PRO A 147 0.26 -18.01 -6.45
C PRO A 147 -0.36 -17.27 -7.63
N ALA A 148 -1.63 -16.91 -7.52
CA ALA A 148 -2.31 -15.99 -8.43
C ALA A 148 -2.01 -14.53 -8.03
N LEU A 149 -1.99 -13.61 -8.99
CA LEU A 149 -1.69 -12.20 -8.76
C LEU A 149 -2.84 -11.31 -9.22
N ILE A 150 -3.16 -10.27 -8.44
CA ILE A 150 -4.01 -9.17 -8.87
C ILE A 150 -3.19 -7.88 -8.75
N HIS A 151 -2.99 -7.20 -9.87
CA HIS A 151 -2.25 -5.95 -9.92
C HIS A 151 -3.18 -4.77 -9.62
N ASN A 152 -2.85 -4.01 -8.57
CA ASN A 152 -3.56 -2.80 -8.19
C ASN A 152 -2.97 -1.58 -8.92
N ILE A 153 -3.84 -0.63 -9.24
CA ILE A 153 -3.44 0.68 -9.77
C ILE A 153 -2.74 1.47 -8.66
N MET A 154 -1.66 2.16 -9.03
CA MET A 154 -0.95 3.05 -8.12
C MET A 154 -1.73 4.34 -7.93
N ILE A 155 -1.82 4.80 -6.68
CA ILE A 155 -2.38 6.13 -6.38
C ILE A 155 -1.33 7.18 -6.72
N PRO A 156 -1.68 8.23 -7.48
CA PRO A 156 -0.74 9.30 -7.79
C PRO A 156 -0.30 10.03 -6.51
N ALA A 157 0.92 10.56 -6.52
CA ALA A 157 1.34 11.51 -5.49
C ALA A 157 0.48 12.78 -5.56
N LEU A 158 0.34 13.52 -4.45
CA LEU A 158 -0.36 14.82 -4.48
C LEU A 158 0.22 15.76 -5.54
N THR A 159 1.51 15.70 -5.77
CA THR A 159 2.25 16.57 -6.70
C THR A 159 1.98 16.29 -8.18
N GLY A 160 1.20 15.26 -8.51
CA GLY A 160 0.75 15.00 -9.88
C GLY A 160 0.83 13.56 -10.34
N PRO A 161 0.36 13.28 -11.56
CA PRO A 161 0.26 11.92 -12.08
C PRO A 161 1.61 11.28 -12.47
N GLY A 162 2.70 12.06 -12.49
CA GLY A 162 4.04 11.56 -12.83
C GLY A 162 4.75 10.78 -11.73
N GLY A 163 4.17 10.67 -10.53
CA GLY A 163 4.73 9.96 -9.38
C GLY A 163 3.71 9.08 -8.67
N LYS A 164 4.20 8.09 -7.91
CA LYS A 164 3.37 7.33 -6.97
C LYS A 164 3.43 7.97 -5.58
N MET A 165 2.35 7.85 -4.81
CA MET A 165 2.38 8.18 -3.39
C MET A 165 3.41 7.32 -2.68
N SER A 166 4.33 7.94 -1.95
CA SER A 166 5.41 7.26 -1.22
C SER A 166 5.58 7.85 0.16
N ALA A 167 5.70 6.98 1.17
CA ALA A 167 5.91 7.41 2.57
C ALA A 167 7.20 8.23 2.78
N SER A 168 8.15 8.20 1.86
CA SER A 168 9.36 9.02 1.90
C SER A 168 9.20 10.42 1.30
N ASP A 169 8.05 10.71 0.66
CA ASP A 169 7.73 12.03 0.10
C ASP A 169 6.66 12.71 0.96
N GLU A 170 7.08 13.54 1.90
CA GLU A 170 6.19 14.28 2.80
C GLU A 170 5.24 15.24 2.08
N LYS A 171 5.66 15.80 0.93
CA LYS A 171 4.84 16.74 0.16
C LYS A 171 3.81 16.02 -0.69
N GLY A 172 4.17 14.87 -1.22
CA GLY A 172 3.32 14.07 -2.10
C GLY A 172 2.40 13.10 -1.38
N THR A 173 2.47 13.02 -0.03
CA THR A 173 1.79 11.97 0.74
C THR A 173 0.95 12.53 1.89
N ILE A 174 -0.27 12.01 2.04
CA ILE A 174 -1.09 12.17 3.25
C ILE A 174 -0.88 10.94 4.11
N TYR A 175 -0.46 11.16 5.35
CA TYR A 175 -0.27 10.09 6.34
C TYR A 175 -1.57 9.83 7.12
N THR A 176 -1.73 8.60 7.57
CA THR A 176 -2.86 8.21 8.44
C THR A 176 -2.89 8.95 9.78
N THR A 177 -1.76 9.51 10.17
CA THR A 177 -1.56 10.29 11.40
C THR A 177 -1.67 11.81 11.19
N ASP A 178 -1.89 12.29 9.95
CA ASP A 178 -2.03 13.71 9.69
C ASP A 178 -3.29 14.28 10.38
N THR A 179 -3.13 15.49 10.95
CA THR A 179 -4.27 16.24 11.50
C THR A 179 -5.09 16.89 10.37
N PRO A 180 -6.35 17.29 10.62
CA PRO A 180 -7.17 17.99 9.63
C PRO A 180 -6.51 19.22 9.01
N ASP A 181 -5.77 19.99 9.80
CA ASP A 181 -5.06 21.18 9.32
C ASP A 181 -3.87 20.81 8.42
N ILE A 182 -3.14 19.74 8.76
CA ILE A 182 -2.06 19.22 7.91
C ILE A 182 -2.61 18.72 6.58
N VAL A 183 -3.70 17.95 6.59
CA VAL A 183 -4.38 17.49 5.37
C VAL A 183 -4.78 18.67 4.49
N LYS A 184 -5.47 19.65 5.07
CA LYS A 184 -5.89 20.87 4.37
C LYS A 184 -4.69 21.61 3.75
N LYS A 185 -3.63 21.79 4.54
CA LYS A 185 -2.39 22.45 4.09
C LYS A 185 -1.74 21.70 2.93
N LYS A 186 -1.59 20.37 3.05
CA LYS A 186 -0.98 19.52 2.02
C LYS A 186 -1.78 19.57 0.71
N ILE A 187 -3.09 19.36 0.77
CA ILE A 187 -3.95 19.34 -0.44
C ILE A 187 -3.96 20.73 -1.12
N ASN A 188 -4.16 21.81 -0.37
CA ASN A 188 -4.21 23.13 -0.96
C ASN A 188 -2.88 23.53 -1.60
N LYS A 189 -1.75 23.17 -0.98
CA LYS A 189 -0.42 23.58 -1.43
C LYS A 189 0.16 22.68 -2.51
N PHE A 190 -0.05 21.37 -2.42
CA PHE A 190 0.68 20.41 -3.23
C PHE A 190 -0.19 19.60 -4.20
N ALA A 191 -1.52 19.51 -3.97
CA ALA A 191 -2.35 18.74 -4.89
C ALA A 191 -2.38 19.40 -6.28
N PHE A 192 -1.86 18.64 -7.25
CA PHE A 192 -1.87 19.04 -8.65
C PHE A 192 -3.31 19.23 -9.13
N SER A 193 -3.55 20.34 -9.82
CA SER A 193 -4.88 20.69 -10.32
C SER A 193 -4.93 20.60 -11.84
N GLY A 194 -6.01 20.02 -12.35
CA GLY A 194 -6.35 20.03 -13.77
C GLY A 194 -7.12 21.29 -14.21
N GLY A 195 -7.21 22.31 -13.34
CA GLY A 195 -7.92 23.56 -13.63
C GLY A 195 -7.13 24.55 -14.46
N GLN A 196 -7.76 25.70 -14.74
CA GLN A 196 -7.13 26.80 -15.46
C GLN A 196 -6.42 27.78 -14.49
N PRO A 197 -5.54 28.67 -14.99
CA PRO A 197 -4.76 29.57 -14.16
C PRO A 197 -5.60 30.54 -13.31
N ASP A 198 -6.76 30.94 -13.79
CA ASP A 198 -7.67 31.83 -13.07
C ASP A 198 -9.14 31.38 -13.15
N ILE A 199 -9.99 32.01 -12.34
CA ILE A 199 -11.41 31.64 -12.20
C ILE A 199 -12.19 31.88 -13.48
N GLU A 200 -11.93 33.00 -14.18
CA GLU A 200 -12.65 33.36 -15.38
C GLU A 200 -12.40 32.37 -16.52
N GLN A 201 -11.13 32.02 -16.73
CA GLN A 201 -10.75 30.99 -17.69
C GLN A 201 -11.31 29.62 -17.28
N HIS A 202 -11.28 29.27 -15.99
CA HIS A 202 -11.84 28.00 -15.53
C HIS A 202 -13.36 27.94 -15.77
N ARG A 203 -14.10 29.02 -15.49
CA ARG A 203 -15.54 29.08 -15.77
C ARG A 203 -15.87 28.95 -17.27
N LYS A 204 -14.98 29.44 -18.13
CA LYS A 204 -15.16 29.40 -19.58
C LYS A 204 -14.73 28.09 -20.24
N LEU A 205 -13.60 27.55 -19.83
CA LEU A 205 -12.94 26.40 -20.49
C LEU A 205 -13.10 25.09 -19.73
N GLY A 206 -13.47 25.15 -18.46
CA GLY A 206 -13.52 24.01 -17.58
C GLY A 206 -12.13 23.48 -17.12
N GLY A 207 -12.14 22.48 -16.26
CA GLY A 207 -10.96 21.74 -15.83
C GLY A 207 -10.86 20.37 -16.48
N ASN A 208 -9.71 19.73 -16.31
CA ASN A 208 -9.50 18.34 -16.71
C ASN A 208 -9.48 17.42 -15.46
N PRO A 209 -10.59 16.72 -15.16
CA PRO A 209 -10.65 15.84 -14.00
C PRO A 209 -9.75 14.61 -14.13
N ASP A 210 -9.39 14.19 -15.35
CA ASP A 210 -8.58 12.96 -15.56
C ASP A 210 -7.14 13.12 -15.09
N ILE A 211 -6.64 14.37 -14.99
CA ILE A 211 -5.32 14.68 -14.46
C ILE A 211 -5.36 15.37 -13.09
N ASP A 212 -6.54 15.81 -12.62
CA ASP A 212 -6.68 16.45 -11.31
C ASP A 212 -6.58 15.41 -10.18
N VAL A 213 -5.59 15.59 -9.31
CA VAL A 213 -5.31 14.62 -8.24
C VAL A 213 -6.46 14.56 -7.24
N SER A 214 -7.16 15.66 -6.98
CA SER A 214 -8.29 15.64 -6.04
C SER A 214 -9.43 14.79 -6.58
N TYR A 215 -9.74 14.91 -7.88
CA TYR A 215 -10.73 14.04 -8.53
C TYR A 215 -10.28 12.57 -8.54
N GLN A 216 -8.99 12.30 -8.85
CA GLN A 216 -8.47 10.92 -8.87
C GLN A 216 -8.59 10.25 -7.51
N TYR A 217 -8.34 10.97 -6.41
CA TYR A 217 -8.49 10.41 -5.06
C TYR A 217 -9.96 10.13 -4.72
N LEU A 218 -10.88 11.04 -5.07
CA LEU A 218 -12.32 10.79 -4.92
C LEU A 218 -12.74 9.54 -5.70
N ARG A 219 -12.34 9.43 -6.96
CA ARG A 219 -12.67 8.32 -7.83
C ARG A 219 -12.12 6.98 -7.34
N ILE A 220 -10.87 6.94 -6.85
CA ILE A 220 -10.20 5.69 -6.47
C ILE A 220 -10.68 5.20 -5.12
N PHE A 221 -11.03 6.12 -4.18
CA PHE A 221 -11.23 5.70 -2.81
C PHE A 221 -12.29 6.47 -2.01
N PHE A 222 -12.41 7.79 -2.17
CA PHE A 222 -13.15 8.60 -1.19
C PHE A 222 -14.61 8.89 -1.55
N GLU A 223 -15.06 8.68 -2.80
CA GLU A 223 -16.47 8.83 -3.18
C GLU A 223 -17.01 7.52 -3.76
N PRO A 224 -17.75 6.74 -2.96
CA PRO A 224 -18.29 5.45 -3.40
C PRO A 224 -19.58 5.58 -4.23
N ASP A 225 -20.20 6.76 -4.28
CA ASP A 225 -21.42 7.01 -5.05
C ASP A 225 -21.06 7.43 -6.48
N ASP A 226 -21.27 6.53 -7.44
CA ASP A 226 -20.96 6.77 -8.86
C ASP A 226 -21.73 7.97 -9.45
N ASN A 227 -22.96 8.26 -9.00
CA ASN A 227 -23.74 9.38 -9.47
C ASN A 227 -23.16 10.71 -8.98
N LYS A 228 -22.74 10.76 -7.72
CA LYS A 228 -22.03 11.94 -7.18
C LYS A 228 -20.70 12.14 -7.87
N LEU A 229 -19.94 11.07 -8.05
CA LEU A 229 -18.65 11.11 -8.73
C LEU A 229 -18.79 11.60 -10.18
N LYS A 230 -19.79 11.11 -10.91
CA LYS A 230 -20.11 11.58 -12.27
C LYS A 230 -20.48 13.06 -12.28
N LYS A 231 -21.32 13.50 -11.32
CA LYS A 231 -21.68 14.93 -11.21
C LYS A 231 -20.46 15.80 -10.95
N ILE A 232 -19.57 15.41 -10.04
CA ILE A 232 -18.31 16.12 -9.76
C ILE A 232 -17.46 16.21 -11.03
N TYR A 233 -17.35 15.12 -11.80
CA TYR A 233 -16.64 15.07 -13.07
C TYR A 233 -17.18 16.10 -14.07
N GLU A 234 -18.50 16.07 -14.30
CA GLU A 234 -19.18 16.96 -15.28
C GLU A 234 -19.12 18.42 -14.84
N ASP A 235 -19.38 18.71 -13.56
CA ASP A 235 -19.33 20.06 -13.01
C ASP A 235 -17.90 20.66 -13.08
N TYR A 236 -16.86 19.85 -12.86
CA TYR A 236 -15.47 20.30 -12.98
C TYR A 236 -15.05 20.50 -14.44
N LYS A 237 -15.43 19.57 -15.31
CA LYS A 237 -15.15 19.62 -16.75
C LYS A 237 -15.84 20.80 -17.45
N SER A 238 -17.02 21.19 -17.00
CA SER A 238 -17.75 22.32 -17.53
C SER A 238 -17.35 23.67 -16.91
N GLY A 239 -16.47 23.71 -15.92
CA GLY A 239 -16.08 24.93 -15.20
C GLY A 239 -17.08 25.38 -14.14
N LYS A 240 -18.15 24.63 -13.91
CA LYS A 240 -19.12 24.90 -12.84
C LYS A 240 -18.56 24.66 -11.44
N LEU A 241 -17.74 23.65 -11.26
CA LEU A 241 -17.01 23.37 -10.01
C LEU A 241 -15.58 23.89 -10.15
N LEU A 242 -15.14 24.77 -9.24
CA LEU A 242 -13.77 25.30 -9.24
C LEU A 242 -12.77 24.31 -8.59
N SER A 243 -11.48 24.45 -8.93
CA SER A 243 -10.41 23.62 -8.34
C SER A 243 -10.35 23.72 -6.83
N GLY A 244 -10.58 24.90 -6.26
CA GLY A 244 -10.64 25.08 -4.79
C GLY A 244 -11.81 24.36 -4.15
N GLU A 245 -12.97 24.34 -4.81
CA GLU A 245 -14.16 23.63 -4.35
C GLU A 245 -13.96 22.11 -4.43
N LEU A 246 -13.36 21.61 -5.51
CA LEU A 246 -13.02 20.20 -5.66
C LEU A 246 -12.03 19.74 -4.57
N LYS A 247 -11.00 20.57 -4.28
CA LYS A 247 -10.07 20.30 -3.15
C LYS A 247 -10.79 20.29 -1.82
N ALA A 248 -11.75 21.17 -1.58
CA ALA A 248 -12.52 21.22 -0.34
C ALA A 248 -13.34 19.93 -0.14
N ILE A 249 -13.98 19.41 -1.18
CA ILE A 249 -14.69 18.12 -1.14
C ILE A 249 -13.73 16.99 -0.74
N LEU A 250 -12.55 16.92 -1.35
CA LEU A 250 -11.56 15.90 -1.01
C LEU A 250 -11.08 16.03 0.44
N ILE A 251 -10.80 17.25 0.91
CA ILE A 251 -10.35 17.53 2.28
C ILE A 251 -11.36 17.00 3.31
N GLU A 252 -12.65 17.30 3.09
CA GLU A 252 -13.73 16.85 3.94
C GLU A 252 -13.77 15.32 4.03
N LYS A 253 -13.77 14.64 2.89
CA LYS A 253 -13.81 13.18 2.81
C LYS A 253 -12.60 12.51 3.47
N ILE A 254 -11.39 13.05 3.25
CA ILE A 254 -10.18 12.52 3.89
C ILE A 254 -10.25 12.72 5.41
N ASN A 255 -10.65 13.90 5.88
CA ASN A 255 -10.72 14.17 7.31
C ASN A 255 -11.76 13.29 8.02
N GLU A 256 -12.91 13.06 7.40
CA GLU A 256 -13.92 12.14 7.90
C GLU A 256 -13.35 10.71 8.01
N PHE A 257 -12.69 10.24 6.99
CA PHE A 257 -12.04 8.91 6.98
C PHE A 257 -10.95 8.82 8.06
N LEU A 258 -10.04 9.80 8.13
CA LEU A 258 -8.92 9.78 9.08
C LEU A 258 -9.38 9.84 10.52
N LYS A 259 -10.42 10.61 10.83
CA LYS A 259 -11.00 10.65 12.17
C LYS A 259 -11.42 9.26 12.64
N ILE A 260 -12.22 8.56 11.83
CA ILE A 260 -12.69 7.21 12.16
C ILE A 260 -11.52 6.23 12.23
N HIS A 261 -10.56 6.34 11.30
CA HIS A 261 -9.39 5.46 11.23
C HIS A 261 -8.50 5.62 12.47
N GLN A 262 -8.22 6.85 12.89
CA GLN A 262 -7.39 7.15 14.07
C GLN A 262 -8.03 6.64 15.37
N GLU A 263 -9.35 6.77 15.52
CA GLU A 263 -10.09 6.20 16.67
C GLU A 263 -9.96 4.66 16.70
N LYS A 264 -10.09 4.00 15.54
CA LYS A 264 -9.92 2.55 15.43
C LYS A 264 -8.47 2.13 15.67
N ARG A 265 -7.50 2.94 15.24
CA ARG A 265 -6.08 2.69 15.43
C ARG A 265 -5.70 2.68 16.93
N GLU A 266 -6.27 3.58 17.73
CA GLU A 266 -6.08 3.54 19.19
C GLU A 266 -6.61 2.24 19.82
N LYS A 267 -7.77 1.76 19.37
CA LYS A 267 -8.32 0.46 19.80
C LYS A 267 -7.47 -0.72 19.37
N ALA A 268 -6.85 -0.63 18.19
CA ALA A 268 -6.00 -1.67 17.64
C ALA A 268 -4.79 -2.01 18.54
N LYS A 269 -4.29 -1.04 19.33
CA LYS A 269 -3.21 -1.25 20.32
C LYS A 269 -3.51 -2.38 21.33
N GLN A 270 -4.79 -2.56 21.67
CA GLN A 270 -5.24 -3.62 22.59
C GLN A 270 -5.47 -4.96 21.90
N GLN A 271 -5.55 -4.97 20.56
CA GLN A 271 -5.92 -6.14 19.77
C GLN A 271 -4.75 -6.78 19.02
N ILE A 272 -3.62 -6.08 18.92
CA ILE A 272 -2.52 -6.47 18.02
C ILE A 272 -2.03 -7.90 18.25
N GLU A 273 -1.96 -8.35 19.52
CA GLU A 273 -1.52 -9.70 19.87
C GLU A 273 -2.40 -10.82 19.30
N GLN A 274 -3.65 -10.53 18.98
CA GLN A 274 -4.57 -11.48 18.35
C GLN A 274 -4.25 -11.71 16.89
N PHE A 275 -3.63 -10.72 16.25
CA PHE A 275 -3.28 -10.73 14.85
C PHE A 275 -1.86 -11.26 14.58
N LEU A 276 -0.94 -11.11 15.53
CA LEU A 276 0.45 -11.55 15.31
C LEU A 276 0.52 -13.06 15.06
N LEU A 277 1.28 -13.44 14.03
CA LEU A 277 1.58 -14.83 13.79
C LEU A 277 2.42 -15.38 14.95
N LYS A 278 1.94 -16.42 15.59
CA LYS A 278 2.71 -17.13 16.62
C LYS A 278 3.66 -18.12 15.94
N ASN A 279 4.92 -18.11 16.36
CA ASN A 279 5.88 -19.11 15.91
C ASN A 279 5.40 -20.50 16.41
N LYS A 280 5.49 -21.47 15.53
CA LYS A 280 5.20 -22.88 15.89
C LYS A 280 6.35 -23.48 16.64
#